data_486423c9111b1cd356e5c2c199f5b1f1
#
_entry.id   486423c9111b1cd356e5c2c199f5b1f1
#
_cell.length_a   1.000
_cell.length_b   1.000
_cell.length_c   1.000
_cell.angle_alpha   90.00
_cell.angle_beta   90.00
_cell.angle_gamma   90.00
#
_symmetry.space_group_name_H-M   'P 1'
#
loop_
_entity.id
_entity.type
_entity.pdbx_description
1 polymer ?
#
loop_
_entity_poly.entity_id
_entity_poly.type
_entity_poly.pdbx_seq_one_letter_code
_entity_poly.pdbx_strand_id
1 'polypeptide(L)'
;MKKIIAVLLVVAMLVPMALIPASASEKTQQNATVSNMESAFADGENSLIVFVTGIGQSYSYLFDESYTQEGAFENGTLQDYENYASLIAEGKYQTRWNLFNSFDEAFSDTSTIATIAKLVGDLLTSSVMRKCIIKQDDINSLLRTLFKFNLVDEEGNSHPRVVTPRYTRPVSEYPWAEGEDGEMRSEARERFYSSIPCEDIAKEKFGENFEDYLYVFNYNAFSYTSKNVEGLHDFIETIIANNKVGAKDVVLVPMSMGASITTAYIDAYPTKAENHIKRVVGIVGAWDGTEVIADMLTQSYCDMSADLFYNGLIADLVGEPWGYLVNIALRALPKQVLRDFIDMALKGLATEVFGTTPSLSNMAPMARYEEVMATGFITSDVVRKEVDDFYAAKSRLHQNIANLQAEGVTFSFIAGYGLTFGACTPDYSLFGFMKSAPTTNSDEIINIDSTAPGTSFVPFGTKFEDTEGRELSPDGSLDISTCLYKDST
;
A
#
# COMPACT_ATOMS: atom_id res chain seq x y z
N MET A 1 23.71 22.06 -0.87
CA MET A 1 24.33 21.08 0.04
C MET A 1 23.43 20.68 1.20
N LYS A 2 22.93 21.60 2.07
CA LYS A 2 22.03 21.26 3.20
C LYS A 2 20.74 20.53 2.78
N LYS A 3 20.06 20.98 1.69
CA LYS A 3 18.86 20.31 1.14
C LYS A 3 19.16 18.92 0.57
N ILE A 4 20.33 18.73 -0.05
CA ILE A 4 20.74 17.45 -0.63
C ILE A 4 20.98 16.40 0.47
N ILE A 5 21.62 16.80 1.58
CA ILE A 5 21.91 15.88 2.68
C ILE A 5 20.64 15.58 3.49
N ALA A 6 19.70 16.53 3.59
CA ALA A 6 18.38 16.29 4.17
C ALA A 6 17.56 15.31 3.35
N VAL A 7 17.55 15.47 2.03
CA VAL A 7 16.94 14.50 1.10
C VAL A 7 17.61 13.13 1.24
N LEU A 8 18.93 13.08 1.40
CA LEU A 8 19.67 11.83 1.62
C LEU A 8 19.25 11.07 2.88
N LEU A 9 19.11 11.80 4.00
CA LEU A 9 18.67 11.21 5.27
C LEU A 9 17.22 10.73 5.18
N VAL A 10 16.35 11.52 4.57
CA VAL A 10 14.93 11.18 4.37
C VAL A 10 14.81 10.02 3.39
N VAL A 11 15.54 10.02 2.30
CA VAL A 11 15.54 8.91 1.34
C VAL A 11 16.08 7.63 1.99
N ALA A 12 17.14 7.70 2.78
CA ALA A 12 17.65 6.53 3.50
C ALA A 12 16.65 5.98 4.53
N MET A 13 15.81 6.85 5.12
CA MET A 13 14.72 6.44 6.02
C MET A 13 13.47 5.96 5.29
N LEU A 14 13.25 6.44 4.06
CA LEU A 14 12.04 6.14 3.27
C LEU A 14 12.25 5.00 2.27
N VAL A 15 13.48 4.62 1.98
CA VAL A 15 13.78 3.53 1.04
C VAL A 15 13.08 2.22 1.40
N PRO A 16 13.01 1.80 2.65
CA PRO A 16 12.20 0.63 3.00
C PRO A 16 10.71 0.80 2.70
N MET A 17 10.20 2.04 2.74
CA MET A 17 8.80 2.35 2.39
C MET A 17 8.62 2.61 0.89
N ALA A 18 9.68 3.03 0.18
CA ALA A 18 9.71 3.18 -1.27
C ALA A 18 9.83 1.82 -2.00
N LEU A 19 10.21 0.78 -1.26
CA LEU A 19 10.14 -0.61 -1.72
C LEU A 19 8.71 -1.15 -1.71
N ILE A 20 7.79 -0.47 -1.00
CA ILE A 20 6.35 -0.63 -1.20
C ILE A 20 6.01 0.17 -2.46
N PRO A 21 5.54 -0.41 -3.54
CA PRO A 21 5.88 -0.11 -4.92
C PRO A 21 5.35 1.20 -5.47
N ALA A 22 6.24 2.14 -5.66
CA ALA A 22 6.10 3.08 -6.76
C ALA A 22 6.76 2.52 -8.06
N SER A 23 7.41 1.37 -7.98
CA SER A 23 8.31 0.86 -9.02
C SER A 23 7.82 -0.35 -9.80
N ALA A 24 6.58 -0.77 -9.67
CA ALA A 24 6.04 -1.64 -10.71
C ALA A 24 6.09 -0.85 -12.02
N SER A 25 7.07 -1.17 -12.85
CA SER A 25 7.36 -0.39 -14.05
C SER A 25 6.07 -0.25 -14.85
N GLU A 26 5.70 0.99 -15.17
CA GLU A 26 4.49 1.34 -15.95
C GLU A 26 4.26 0.45 -17.18
N LYS A 27 5.32 -0.11 -17.76
CA LYS A 27 5.25 -0.95 -18.97
C LYS A 27 4.81 -2.39 -18.71
N THR A 28 5.12 -2.98 -17.56
CA THR A 28 4.77 -4.38 -17.28
C THR A 28 3.37 -4.46 -16.67
N GLN A 29 2.94 -3.46 -15.91
CA GLN A 29 1.58 -3.38 -15.39
C GLN A 29 0.54 -3.17 -16.48
N GLN A 30 0.79 -2.32 -17.49
CA GLN A 30 -0.20 -2.06 -18.54
C GLN A 30 -0.65 -3.30 -19.33
N ASN A 31 0.26 -4.21 -19.66
CA ASN A 31 -0.08 -5.38 -20.46
C ASN A 31 -0.72 -6.53 -19.67
N ALA A 32 -0.40 -6.67 -18.38
CA ALA A 32 -0.99 -7.70 -17.53
C ALA A 32 -2.38 -7.30 -16.99
N THR A 33 -2.61 -6.01 -16.77
CA THR A 33 -3.83 -5.51 -16.14
C THR A 33 -5.04 -5.55 -17.09
N VAL A 34 -4.85 -5.29 -18.38
CA VAL A 34 -5.97 -5.17 -19.34
C VAL A 34 -6.66 -6.52 -19.59
N SER A 35 -5.92 -7.59 -19.85
CA SER A 35 -6.53 -8.92 -20.13
C SER A 35 -7.14 -9.57 -18.88
N ASN A 36 -6.73 -9.15 -17.69
CA ASN A 36 -7.15 -9.76 -16.42
C ASN A 36 -8.37 -9.09 -15.78
N MET A 37 -8.71 -7.89 -16.21
CA MET A 37 -9.89 -7.18 -15.70
C MET A 37 -11.23 -7.68 -16.26
N GLU A 38 -11.24 -8.46 -17.33
CA GLU A 38 -12.47 -8.99 -17.92
C GLU A 38 -13.33 -9.73 -16.91
N SER A 39 -12.70 -10.47 -15.99
CA SER A 39 -13.41 -11.19 -14.93
C SER A 39 -14.14 -10.27 -13.95
N ALA A 40 -13.63 -9.06 -13.69
CA ALA A 40 -14.27 -8.08 -12.83
C ALA A 40 -15.59 -7.58 -13.44
N PHE A 41 -15.67 -7.56 -14.78
CA PHE A 41 -16.83 -7.10 -15.53
C PHE A 41 -17.73 -8.23 -16.04
N ALA A 42 -17.42 -9.50 -15.75
CA ALA A 42 -18.10 -10.65 -16.33
C ALA A 42 -19.60 -10.76 -15.97
N ASP A 43 -20.00 -10.27 -14.77
CA ASP A 43 -21.38 -10.42 -14.27
C ASP A 43 -22.36 -9.34 -14.77
N GLY A 44 -21.89 -8.36 -15.54
CA GLY A 44 -22.74 -7.44 -16.30
C GLY A 44 -23.68 -6.56 -15.46
N GLU A 45 -24.74 -6.14 -16.10
CA GLU A 45 -25.63 -4.99 -15.86
C GLU A 45 -26.33 -4.89 -14.49
N ASN A 46 -26.12 -5.82 -13.53
CA ASN A 46 -26.87 -5.82 -12.28
C ASN A 46 -26.01 -5.64 -11.01
N SER A 47 -24.72 -5.36 -11.18
CA SER A 47 -23.80 -5.18 -10.05
C SER A 47 -22.94 -3.94 -10.22
N LEU A 48 -22.64 -3.25 -9.13
CA LEU A 48 -21.65 -2.17 -9.11
C LEU A 48 -20.24 -2.76 -9.00
N ILE A 49 -19.28 -2.12 -9.62
CA ILE A 49 -17.87 -2.51 -9.52
C ILE A 49 -17.21 -1.60 -8.50
N VAL A 50 -16.76 -2.16 -7.39
CA VAL A 50 -16.13 -1.43 -6.28
C VAL A 50 -14.66 -1.80 -6.21
N PHE A 51 -13.80 -0.89 -6.61
CA PHE A 51 -12.35 -1.03 -6.45
C PHE A 51 -11.95 -0.67 -5.02
N VAL A 52 -11.32 -1.61 -4.31
CA VAL A 52 -10.70 -1.37 -3.00
C VAL A 52 -9.21 -1.19 -3.23
N THR A 53 -8.75 0.04 -3.11
CA THR A 53 -7.42 0.47 -3.55
C THR A 53 -6.29 -0.18 -2.74
N GLY A 54 -5.12 -0.32 -3.35
CA GLY A 54 -3.88 -0.63 -2.65
C GLY A 54 -3.30 0.62 -1.94
N ILE A 55 -2.24 0.42 -1.16
CA ILE A 55 -1.62 1.51 -0.39
C ILE A 55 -1.12 2.66 -1.28
N GLY A 56 -0.55 2.36 -2.45
CA GLY A 56 -0.05 3.36 -3.39
C GLY A 56 -1.14 4.07 -4.21
N GLN A 57 -2.36 3.54 -4.20
CA GLN A 57 -3.52 4.07 -4.91
C GLN A 57 -4.46 4.85 -3.99
N SER A 58 -4.41 4.57 -2.67
CA SER A 58 -5.15 5.32 -1.66
C SER A 58 -4.54 6.71 -1.48
N TYR A 59 -5.38 7.71 -1.26
CA TYR A 59 -4.91 9.08 -1.11
C TYR A 59 -5.76 9.87 -0.11
N SER A 60 -5.13 10.89 0.47
CA SER A 60 -5.77 11.86 1.36
C SER A 60 -5.34 13.28 0.97
N TYR A 61 -6.08 14.27 1.41
CA TYR A 61 -5.73 15.66 1.24
C TYR A 61 -5.33 16.28 2.57
N LEU A 62 -4.29 17.10 2.56
CA LEU A 62 -3.87 17.93 3.68
C LEU A 62 -4.32 19.37 3.44
N PHE A 63 -5.19 19.89 4.30
CA PHE A 63 -5.69 21.25 4.22
C PHE A 63 -4.81 22.26 4.94
N ASP A 64 -4.89 23.53 4.50
CA ASP A 64 -4.19 24.65 5.13
C ASP A 64 -4.62 24.83 6.60
N GLU A 65 -3.71 25.37 7.45
CA GLU A 65 -3.98 25.64 8.86
C GLU A 65 -5.14 26.64 9.08
N SER A 66 -5.36 27.52 8.11
CA SER A 66 -6.48 28.48 8.14
C SER A 66 -7.84 27.83 7.91
N TYR A 67 -7.86 26.57 7.46
CA TYR A 67 -9.07 25.83 7.17
C TYR A 67 -9.57 25.13 8.45
N THR A 68 -10.61 25.66 9.06
CA THR A 68 -11.28 25.01 10.20
C THR A 68 -12.36 24.09 9.68
N GLN A 69 -12.37 22.85 10.12
CA GLN A 69 -13.29 21.79 9.67
C GLN A 69 -14.76 22.02 10.12
N GLU A 70 -15.06 23.08 10.85
CA GLU A 70 -16.44 23.35 11.30
C GLU A 70 -17.37 23.49 10.09
N GLY A 71 -18.14 22.43 9.86
CA GLY A 71 -19.22 22.38 8.90
C GLY A 71 -18.94 21.76 7.50
N ALA A 72 -17.67 21.46 7.16
CA ALA A 72 -17.34 20.87 5.86
C ALA A 72 -17.13 19.35 5.92
N PHE A 73 -16.72 18.83 7.10
CA PHE A 73 -16.38 17.41 7.25
C PHE A 73 -16.94 16.88 8.58
N GLU A 74 -17.73 15.85 8.53
CA GLU A 74 -18.13 15.07 9.70
C GLU A 74 -17.37 13.73 9.67
N ASN A 75 -16.65 13.40 10.74
CA ASN A 75 -15.89 12.16 10.89
C ASN A 75 -14.84 11.90 9.76
N GLY A 76 -14.21 12.94 9.23
CA GLY A 76 -13.21 12.81 8.17
C GLY A 76 -13.78 12.44 6.80
N THR A 77 -15.09 12.48 6.62
CA THR A 77 -15.79 12.29 5.36
C THR A 77 -16.34 13.62 4.84
N LEU A 78 -16.27 13.82 3.52
CA LEU A 78 -16.90 14.97 2.87
C LEU A 78 -18.41 14.86 3.01
N GLN A 79 -19.02 15.82 3.74
CA GLN A 79 -20.48 15.92 3.82
C GLN A 79 -21.09 16.46 2.54
N ASP A 80 -20.36 17.30 1.82
CA ASP A 80 -20.86 18.01 0.67
C ASP A 80 -19.90 17.92 -0.50
N TYR A 81 -20.34 17.19 -1.50
CA TYR A 81 -19.59 16.92 -2.72
C TYR A 81 -19.37 18.19 -3.57
N GLU A 82 -20.29 19.15 -3.52
CA GLU A 82 -20.20 20.41 -4.26
C GLU A 82 -19.19 21.35 -3.60
N ASN A 83 -19.13 21.37 -2.29
CA ASN A 83 -18.14 22.14 -1.54
C ASN A 83 -16.72 21.65 -1.78
N TYR A 84 -16.52 20.35 -1.98
CA TYR A 84 -15.21 19.80 -2.29
C TYR A 84 -14.64 20.31 -3.62
N ALA A 85 -15.44 20.31 -4.68
CA ALA A 85 -15.02 20.83 -5.98
C ALA A 85 -14.64 22.31 -5.90
N SER A 86 -15.40 23.11 -5.13
CA SER A 86 -15.09 24.52 -4.93
C SER A 86 -13.81 24.74 -4.11
N LEU A 87 -13.56 23.91 -3.09
CA LEU A 87 -12.34 23.96 -2.29
C LEU A 87 -11.08 23.59 -3.09
N ILE A 88 -11.21 22.62 -4.00
CA ILE A 88 -10.14 22.30 -4.96
C ILE A 88 -9.90 23.48 -5.88
N ALA A 89 -10.95 24.03 -6.50
CA ALA A 89 -10.87 25.16 -7.40
C ALA A 89 -10.29 26.42 -6.73
N GLU A 90 -10.56 26.61 -5.43
CA GLU A 90 -10.02 27.72 -4.64
C GLU A 90 -8.57 27.50 -4.16
N GLY A 91 -7.95 26.34 -4.47
CA GLY A 91 -6.58 26.03 -4.08
C GLY A 91 -6.37 25.90 -2.56
N LYS A 92 -7.43 25.62 -1.80
CA LYS A 92 -7.42 25.57 -0.33
C LYS A 92 -6.87 24.28 0.26
N TYR A 93 -6.48 23.31 -0.55
CA TYR A 93 -5.73 22.15 -0.12
C TYR A 93 -4.29 22.25 -0.63
N GLN A 94 -3.32 21.91 0.20
CA GLN A 94 -1.92 22.09 -0.17
C GLN A 94 -1.30 20.87 -0.80
N THR A 95 -1.65 19.68 -0.38
CA THR A 95 -0.97 18.48 -0.86
C THR A 95 -1.90 17.29 -0.83
N ARG A 96 -1.89 16.54 -1.91
CA ARG A 96 -2.40 15.18 -1.90
C ARG A 96 -1.44 14.34 -1.13
N TRP A 97 -1.96 13.67 -0.18
CA TRP A 97 -1.15 12.75 0.55
C TRP A 97 -1.00 11.45 -0.24
N ASN A 98 0.18 11.23 -0.76
CA ASN A 98 0.74 9.92 -0.93
C ASN A 98 1.98 9.83 -0.02
N LEU A 99 2.53 8.66 0.17
CA LEU A 99 3.64 8.40 1.08
C LEU A 99 4.84 9.36 0.96
N PHE A 100 4.94 10.13 -0.12
CA PHE A 100 6.07 10.97 -0.48
C PHE A 100 5.78 12.47 -0.49
N ASN A 101 4.54 12.88 -0.74
CA ASN A 101 4.20 14.30 -0.91
C ASN A 101 3.95 15.05 0.40
N SER A 102 3.79 14.34 1.52
CA SER A 102 3.53 14.95 2.83
C SER A 102 4.75 15.56 3.50
N PHE A 103 5.94 15.40 2.90
CA PHE A 103 7.18 15.90 3.50
C PHE A 103 7.45 17.38 3.24
N ASP A 104 6.85 18.01 2.24
CA ASP A 104 7.11 19.41 1.91
C ASP A 104 6.74 20.34 3.07
N GLU A 105 5.66 20.08 3.78
CA GLU A 105 5.28 20.87 4.95
C GLU A 105 6.19 20.59 6.15
N ALA A 106 6.60 19.35 6.38
CA ALA A 106 7.57 19.03 7.42
C ALA A 106 8.91 19.73 7.18
N PHE A 107 9.34 19.88 5.90
CA PHE A 107 10.53 20.63 5.54
C PHE A 107 10.38 22.17 5.61
N SER A 108 9.17 22.68 5.71
CA SER A 108 8.93 24.11 5.95
C SER A 108 9.06 24.50 7.42
N ASP A 109 8.94 23.53 8.33
CA ASP A 109 9.07 23.76 9.77
C ASP A 109 10.54 23.94 10.20
N THR A 110 10.83 25.04 10.89
CA THR A 110 12.18 25.38 11.32
C THR A 110 12.77 24.38 12.31
N SER A 111 11.94 23.73 13.14
CA SER A 111 12.37 22.70 14.10
C SER A 111 12.80 21.43 13.39
N THR A 112 12.08 21.03 12.36
CA THR A 112 12.42 19.90 11.49
C THR A 112 13.73 20.15 10.76
N ILE A 113 13.90 21.34 10.18
CA ILE A 113 15.15 21.74 9.52
C ILE A 113 16.33 21.70 10.50
N ALA A 114 16.14 22.17 11.75
CA ALA A 114 17.17 22.13 12.77
C ALA A 114 17.54 20.68 13.15
N THR A 115 16.56 19.80 13.32
CA THR A 115 16.77 18.38 13.62
C THR A 115 17.53 17.69 12.49
N ILE A 116 17.14 17.93 11.24
CA ILE A 116 17.83 17.39 10.06
C ILE A 116 19.26 17.92 10.00
N ALA A 117 19.47 19.21 10.24
CA ALA A 117 20.81 19.82 10.23
C ALA A 117 21.72 19.22 11.31
N LYS A 118 21.15 18.94 12.50
CA LYS A 118 21.85 18.22 13.58
C LYS A 118 22.24 16.80 13.15
N LEU A 119 21.30 16.00 12.66
CA LEU A 119 21.56 14.63 12.21
C LEU A 119 22.64 14.58 11.12
N VAL A 120 22.62 15.53 10.19
CA VAL A 120 23.67 15.69 9.17
C VAL A 120 25.03 15.98 9.81
N GLY A 121 25.08 16.91 10.77
CA GLY A 121 26.30 17.23 11.51
C GLY A 121 26.85 16.02 12.26
N ASP A 122 25.97 15.28 12.93
CA ASP A 122 26.30 14.05 13.65
C ASP A 122 26.79 12.95 12.70
N LEU A 123 26.19 12.81 11.52
CA LEU A 123 26.61 11.83 10.52
C LEU A 123 27.99 12.16 9.94
N LEU A 124 28.26 13.43 9.65
CA LEU A 124 29.59 13.89 9.22
C LEU A 124 30.65 13.67 10.31
N THR A 125 30.30 13.98 11.55
CA THR A 125 31.18 13.75 12.70
C THR A 125 31.43 12.25 12.89
N SER A 126 30.38 11.43 12.79
CA SER A 126 30.47 9.96 12.83
C SER A 126 31.41 9.42 11.76
N SER A 127 31.38 10.02 10.56
CA SER A 127 32.26 9.64 9.46
C SER A 127 33.74 9.87 9.79
N VAL A 128 34.05 11.04 10.40
CA VAL A 128 35.42 11.36 10.85
C VAL A 128 35.86 10.45 11.98
N MET A 129 34.98 10.22 12.96
CA MET A 129 35.23 9.36 14.12
C MET A 129 35.21 7.85 13.79
N ARG A 130 34.72 7.49 12.62
CA ARG A 130 34.42 6.09 12.19
C ARG A 130 33.54 5.33 13.18
N LYS A 131 32.67 6.05 13.87
CA LYS A 131 31.71 5.52 14.84
C LYS A 131 30.44 6.36 14.78
N CYS A 132 29.28 5.68 14.70
CA CYS A 132 28.02 6.39 14.75
C CYS A 132 27.79 7.03 16.12
N ILE A 133 27.54 8.36 16.14
CA ILE A 133 27.21 9.13 17.35
C ILE A 133 25.76 9.63 17.35
N ILE A 134 25.00 9.32 16.29
CA ILE A 134 23.58 9.64 16.19
C ILE A 134 22.83 8.88 17.28
N LYS A 135 21.81 9.52 17.83
CA LYS A 135 20.96 8.91 18.86
C LYS A 135 19.65 8.40 18.25
N GLN A 136 19.18 7.25 18.71
CA GLN A 136 17.90 6.70 18.28
C GLN A 136 16.74 7.71 18.49
N ASP A 137 16.73 8.44 19.61
CA ASP A 137 15.69 9.42 19.93
C ASP A 137 15.62 10.57 18.91
N ASP A 138 16.75 10.98 18.34
CA ASP A 138 16.78 12.05 17.32
C ASP A 138 16.12 11.54 16.02
N ILE A 139 16.37 10.28 15.65
CA ILE A 139 15.73 9.63 14.49
C ILE A 139 14.24 9.44 14.74
N ASN A 140 13.86 8.91 15.89
CA ASN A 140 12.47 8.70 16.27
C ASN A 140 11.68 10.01 16.25
N SER A 141 12.27 11.09 16.81
CA SER A 141 11.66 12.42 16.79
C SER A 141 11.46 12.95 15.37
N LEU A 142 12.46 12.76 14.50
CA LEU A 142 12.33 13.15 13.09
C LEU A 142 11.22 12.37 12.40
N LEU A 143 11.15 11.05 12.58
CA LEU A 143 10.11 10.21 11.98
C LEU A 143 8.71 10.62 12.44
N ARG A 144 8.49 10.81 13.75
CA ARG A 144 7.21 11.34 14.25
C ARG A 144 6.82 12.66 13.60
N THR A 145 7.77 13.55 13.36
CA THR A 145 7.52 14.84 12.73
C THR A 145 7.18 14.66 11.23
N LEU A 146 7.95 13.81 10.53
CA LEU A 146 7.72 13.54 9.10
C LEU A 146 6.38 12.86 8.84
N PHE A 147 5.98 11.96 9.73
CA PHE A 147 4.75 11.17 9.56
C PHE A 147 3.56 11.72 10.36
N LYS A 148 3.67 12.91 10.98
CA LYS A 148 2.62 13.43 11.86
C LYS A 148 1.24 13.55 11.22
N PHE A 149 1.19 13.76 9.90
CA PHE A 149 -0.07 13.83 9.13
C PHE A 149 -0.53 12.48 8.58
N ASN A 150 0.31 11.47 8.67
CA ASN A 150 0.01 10.12 8.25
C ASN A 150 -0.56 9.30 9.41
N LEU A 151 0.07 9.46 10.59
CA LEU A 151 -0.29 8.72 11.77
C LEU A 151 -1.68 9.12 12.25
N VAL A 152 -2.34 8.18 12.87
CA VAL A 152 -3.67 8.35 13.48
C VAL A 152 -3.52 8.47 15.00
N ASP A 153 -4.56 8.99 15.65
CA ASP A 153 -4.66 9.00 17.11
C ASP A 153 -4.96 7.60 17.70
N GLU A 154 -5.08 7.51 19.01
CA GLU A 154 -5.37 6.25 19.71
C GLU A 154 -6.76 5.68 19.38
N GLU A 155 -7.64 6.47 18.85
CA GLU A 155 -8.95 6.08 18.35
C GLU A 155 -8.94 5.72 16.85
N GLY A 156 -7.79 5.81 16.18
CA GLY A 156 -7.61 5.53 14.75
C GLY A 156 -8.10 6.64 13.82
N ASN A 157 -8.33 7.86 14.33
CA ASN A 157 -8.75 8.99 13.52
C ASN A 157 -7.53 9.68 12.87
N SER A 158 -7.70 10.14 11.64
CA SER A 158 -6.71 10.96 10.94
C SER A 158 -6.51 12.31 11.64
N HIS A 159 -5.31 12.88 11.43
CA HIS A 159 -5.06 14.27 11.85
C HIS A 159 -6.18 15.20 11.32
N PRO A 160 -6.68 16.19 12.11
CA PRO A 160 -7.82 17.04 11.73
C PRO A 160 -7.70 17.75 10.38
N ARG A 161 -6.50 18.00 9.90
CA ARG A 161 -6.24 18.60 8.59
C ARG A 161 -6.17 17.58 7.44
N VAL A 162 -6.27 16.29 7.75
CA VAL A 162 -6.17 15.21 6.76
C VAL A 162 -7.55 14.65 6.47
N VAL A 163 -7.93 14.68 5.21
CA VAL A 163 -9.22 14.16 4.73
C VAL A 163 -8.98 13.10 3.68
N THR A 164 -9.57 11.93 3.89
CA THR A 164 -9.59 10.84 2.92
C THR A 164 -10.91 10.90 2.16
N PRO A 165 -10.94 11.37 0.90
CA PRO A 165 -12.19 11.54 0.17
C PRO A 165 -12.79 10.17 -0.16
N ARG A 166 -14.08 10.00 0.13
CA ARG A 166 -14.88 8.82 -0.23
C ARG A 166 -16.07 9.28 -1.05
N TYR A 167 -15.99 9.10 -2.36
CA TYR A 167 -17.08 9.47 -3.27
C TYR A 167 -18.09 8.33 -3.32
N THR A 168 -19.20 8.46 -2.62
CA THR A 168 -20.34 7.52 -2.69
C THR A 168 -21.19 7.69 -3.96
N ARG A 169 -20.57 8.26 -4.99
CA ARG A 169 -21.12 8.46 -6.32
C ARG A 169 -20.26 7.76 -7.36
N PRO A 170 -20.83 7.35 -8.52
CA PRO A 170 -20.08 6.71 -9.57
C PRO A 170 -19.02 7.64 -10.19
N VAL A 171 -18.05 7.07 -10.89
CA VAL A 171 -16.98 7.83 -11.56
C VAL A 171 -17.54 8.88 -12.53
N SER A 172 -18.71 8.63 -13.15
CA SER A 172 -19.42 9.58 -14.01
C SER A 172 -19.81 10.90 -13.32
N GLU A 173 -19.92 10.87 -11.99
CA GLU A 173 -20.32 12.03 -11.17
C GLU A 173 -19.16 12.61 -10.36
N TYR A 174 -17.93 12.24 -10.64
CA TYR A 174 -16.79 12.83 -9.96
C TYR A 174 -16.69 14.33 -10.27
N PRO A 175 -16.26 15.16 -9.28
CA PRO A 175 -16.29 16.61 -9.43
C PRO A 175 -15.38 17.10 -10.54
N TRP A 176 -15.86 18.11 -11.29
CA TRP A 176 -15.10 18.84 -12.30
C TRP A 176 -14.77 20.22 -11.77
N ALA A 177 -13.56 20.68 -12.03
CA ALA A 177 -13.11 22.02 -11.69
C ALA A 177 -12.40 22.65 -12.89
N GLU A 178 -12.50 23.98 -13.03
CA GLU A 178 -11.75 24.74 -14.02
C GLU A 178 -10.30 24.88 -13.59
N GLY A 179 -9.36 24.43 -14.43
CA GLY A 179 -7.93 24.58 -14.22
C GLY A 179 -7.45 26.02 -14.47
N GLU A 180 -6.17 26.31 -14.15
CA GLU A 180 -5.55 27.63 -14.39
C GLU A 180 -5.55 28.04 -15.88
N ASP A 181 -5.63 27.06 -16.77
CA ASP A 181 -5.72 27.25 -18.24
C ASP A 181 -7.15 27.44 -18.76
N GLY A 182 -8.15 27.43 -17.87
CA GLY A 182 -9.56 27.53 -18.20
C GLY A 182 -10.22 26.24 -18.71
N GLU A 183 -9.48 25.11 -18.69
CA GLU A 183 -9.99 23.79 -19.08
C GLU A 183 -10.68 23.11 -17.91
N MET A 184 -11.86 22.51 -18.16
CA MET A 184 -12.56 21.70 -17.15
C MET A 184 -11.88 20.34 -16.99
N ARG A 185 -11.46 19.99 -15.77
CA ARG A 185 -10.81 18.73 -15.43
C ARG A 185 -11.43 18.12 -14.21
N SER A 186 -11.47 16.79 -14.17
CA SER A 186 -11.79 16.03 -12.97
C SER A 186 -10.57 15.29 -12.49
N GLU A 187 -9.90 15.87 -11.50
CA GLU A 187 -8.72 15.29 -10.91
C GLU A 187 -8.94 13.90 -10.33
N ALA A 188 -10.07 13.70 -9.65
CA ALA A 188 -10.42 12.39 -9.08
C ALA A 188 -10.62 11.33 -10.18
N ARG A 189 -11.23 11.72 -11.32
CA ARG A 189 -11.43 10.85 -12.48
C ARG A 189 -10.09 10.53 -13.18
N GLU A 190 -9.24 11.53 -13.40
CA GLU A 190 -7.90 11.34 -13.97
C GLU A 190 -7.06 10.41 -13.10
N ARG A 191 -7.11 10.61 -11.77
CA ARG A 191 -6.43 9.73 -10.80
C ARG A 191 -6.98 8.31 -10.85
N PHE A 192 -8.28 8.13 -10.96
CA PHE A 192 -8.89 6.83 -11.11
C PHE A 192 -8.30 6.08 -12.30
N TYR A 193 -8.37 6.65 -13.50
CA TYR A 193 -7.88 5.99 -14.72
C TYR A 193 -6.36 5.84 -14.77
N SER A 194 -5.60 6.73 -14.15
CA SER A 194 -4.14 6.55 -14.03
C SER A 194 -3.75 5.37 -13.15
N SER A 195 -4.60 5.03 -12.16
CA SER A 195 -4.35 3.93 -11.22
C SER A 195 -5.03 2.62 -11.63
N ILE A 196 -6.15 2.71 -12.37
CA ILE A 196 -7.01 1.58 -12.74
C ILE A 196 -7.37 1.72 -14.23
N PRO A 197 -6.54 1.22 -15.15
CA PRO A 197 -6.75 1.36 -16.59
C PRO A 197 -7.82 0.39 -17.10
N CYS A 198 -9.08 0.60 -16.73
CA CYS A 198 -10.21 -0.28 -17.06
C CYS A 198 -11.18 0.32 -18.08
N GLU A 199 -10.93 1.52 -18.62
CA GLU A 199 -11.89 2.28 -19.44
C GLU A 199 -12.38 1.48 -20.64
N ASP A 200 -11.48 0.94 -21.45
CA ASP A 200 -11.84 0.23 -22.68
C ASP A 200 -12.70 -1.00 -22.40
N ILE A 201 -12.31 -1.81 -21.39
CA ILE A 201 -13.03 -3.04 -21.01
C ILE A 201 -14.40 -2.69 -20.43
N ALA A 202 -14.46 -1.70 -19.54
CA ALA A 202 -15.71 -1.27 -18.95
C ALA A 202 -16.67 -0.72 -19.99
N LYS A 203 -16.18 0.06 -20.96
CA LYS A 203 -16.96 0.59 -22.07
C LYS A 203 -17.46 -0.49 -23.01
N GLU A 204 -16.65 -1.49 -23.33
CA GLU A 204 -17.05 -2.66 -24.10
C GLU A 204 -18.19 -3.41 -23.42
N LYS A 205 -18.13 -3.55 -22.08
CA LYS A 205 -19.09 -4.33 -21.31
C LYS A 205 -20.39 -3.59 -21.01
N PHE A 206 -20.32 -2.33 -20.60
CA PHE A 206 -21.47 -1.54 -20.13
C PHE A 206 -21.91 -0.44 -21.11
N GLY A 207 -21.23 -0.28 -22.26
CA GLY A 207 -21.52 0.76 -23.25
C GLY A 207 -21.12 2.15 -22.80
N GLU A 208 -21.76 3.18 -23.35
CA GLU A 208 -21.38 4.58 -23.15
C GLU A 208 -21.57 5.07 -21.70
N ASN A 209 -22.45 4.45 -20.92
CA ASN A 209 -22.73 4.84 -19.53
C ASN A 209 -21.94 3.96 -18.52
N PHE A 210 -20.84 3.34 -18.93
CA PHE A 210 -20.07 2.41 -18.11
C PHE A 210 -19.58 3.01 -16.78
N GLU A 211 -19.30 4.31 -16.72
CA GLU A 211 -18.84 4.98 -15.50
C GLU A 211 -19.91 5.02 -14.39
N ASP A 212 -21.20 4.84 -14.71
CA ASP A 212 -22.28 4.76 -13.72
C ASP A 212 -22.20 3.48 -12.87
N TYR A 213 -21.42 2.50 -13.31
CA TYR A 213 -21.18 1.23 -12.60
C TYR A 213 -19.90 1.24 -11.75
N LEU A 214 -18.99 2.22 -11.96
CA LEU A 214 -17.66 2.23 -11.38
C LEU A 214 -17.59 3.07 -10.10
N TYR A 215 -17.08 2.47 -9.03
CA TYR A 215 -16.91 3.09 -7.72
C TYR A 215 -15.53 2.79 -7.15
N VAL A 216 -14.95 3.70 -6.40
CA VAL A 216 -13.68 3.50 -5.69
C VAL A 216 -13.88 3.70 -4.20
N PHE A 217 -13.56 2.68 -3.45
CA PHE A 217 -13.40 2.80 -2.02
C PHE A 217 -11.98 3.26 -1.70
N ASN A 218 -11.84 4.55 -1.40
CA ASN A 218 -10.62 5.14 -0.92
C ASN A 218 -10.61 5.14 0.61
N TYR A 219 -9.47 4.85 1.23
CA TYR A 219 -9.34 4.74 2.67
C TYR A 219 -7.99 5.25 3.15
N ASN A 220 -7.87 5.61 4.43
CA ASN A 220 -6.57 5.94 5.02
C ASN A 220 -5.83 4.63 5.35
N ALA A 221 -4.77 4.35 4.60
CA ALA A 221 -3.93 3.16 4.79
C ALA A 221 -3.20 3.13 6.15
N PHE A 222 -3.13 4.26 6.86
CA PHE A 222 -2.53 4.36 8.20
C PHE A 222 -3.58 4.27 9.33
N SER A 223 -4.86 4.23 9.00
CA SER A 223 -5.92 4.07 9.99
C SER A 223 -6.06 2.63 10.46
N TYR A 224 -6.90 2.41 11.43
CA TYR A 224 -7.24 1.08 11.94
C TYR A 224 -7.99 0.28 10.88
N THR A 225 -7.69 -1.02 10.80
CA THR A 225 -8.38 -1.91 9.85
C THR A 225 -9.87 -1.97 10.16
N SER A 226 -10.26 -2.01 11.43
CA SER A 226 -11.66 -1.98 11.88
C SER A 226 -12.40 -0.76 11.33
N LYS A 227 -11.83 0.45 11.40
CA LYS A 227 -12.44 1.67 10.86
C LYS A 227 -12.56 1.66 9.34
N ASN A 228 -11.56 1.12 8.66
CA ASN A 228 -11.62 0.98 7.20
C ASN A 228 -12.70 -0.04 6.78
N VAL A 229 -12.90 -1.09 7.57
CA VAL A 229 -13.95 -2.11 7.37
C VAL A 229 -15.34 -1.51 7.58
N GLU A 230 -15.56 -0.79 8.68
CA GLU A 230 -16.82 -0.06 8.92
C GLU A 230 -17.11 0.92 7.77
N GLY A 231 -16.07 1.69 7.38
CA GLY A 231 -16.19 2.63 6.26
C GLY A 231 -16.48 1.97 4.92
N LEU A 232 -15.99 0.75 4.66
CA LEU A 232 -16.32 -0.01 3.45
C LEU A 232 -17.77 -0.50 3.49
N HIS A 233 -18.24 -0.93 4.65
CA HIS A 233 -19.63 -1.35 4.83
C HIS A 233 -20.60 -0.19 4.57
N ASP A 234 -20.40 0.93 5.24
CA ASP A 234 -21.24 2.13 5.07
C ASP A 234 -21.21 2.64 3.61
N PHE A 235 -20.04 2.54 2.96
CA PHE A 235 -19.89 2.88 1.56
C PHE A 235 -20.74 1.97 0.67
N ILE A 236 -20.66 0.64 0.83
CA ILE A 236 -21.42 -0.32 0.04
C ILE A 236 -22.93 -0.13 0.26
N GLU A 237 -23.38 0.00 1.50
CA GLU A 237 -24.79 0.27 1.81
C GLU A 237 -25.28 1.55 1.12
N THR A 238 -24.48 2.62 1.18
CA THR A 238 -24.82 3.91 0.59
C THR A 238 -24.94 3.84 -0.93
N ILE A 239 -23.99 3.20 -1.61
CA ILE A 239 -24.01 3.11 -3.07
C ILE A 239 -25.11 2.17 -3.57
N ILE A 240 -25.39 1.07 -2.87
CA ILE A 240 -26.50 0.17 -3.19
C ILE A 240 -27.84 0.92 -3.10
N ALA A 241 -28.02 1.73 -2.05
CA ALA A 241 -29.25 2.47 -1.83
C ALA A 241 -29.49 3.60 -2.88
N ASN A 242 -28.39 4.18 -3.41
CA ASN A 242 -28.48 5.42 -4.20
C ASN A 242 -28.04 5.28 -5.65
N ASN A 243 -27.61 4.09 -6.14
CA ASN A 243 -27.14 3.95 -7.51
C ASN A 243 -28.23 4.17 -8.56
N LYS A 244 -27.82 4.65 -9.75
CA LYS A 244 -28.72 4.96 -10.86
C LYS A 244 -29.08 3.76 -11.73
N VAL A 245 -28.26 2.70 -11.65
CA VAL A 245 -28.40 1.53 -12.52
C VAL A 245 -29.29 0.44 -11.91
N GLY A 246 -29.77 0.64 -10.68
CA GLY A 246 -30.67 -0.29 -10.00
C GLY A 246 -30.00 -1.58 -9.52
N ALA A 247 -28.68 -1.58 -9.41
CA ALA A 247 -27.92 -2.70 -8.90
C ALA A 247 -28.21 -2.96 -7.40
N LYS A 248 -28.17 -4.24 -7.01
CA LYS A 248 -28.41 -4.69 -5.63
C LYS A 248 -27.20 -5.38 -5.00
N ASP A 249 -26.22 -5.71 -5.82
CA ASP A 249 -25.01 -6.41 -5.43
C ASP A 249 -23.78 -5.64 -5.94
N VAL A 250 -22.63 -5.96 -5.35
CA VAL A 250 -21.33 -5.42 -5.76
C VAL A 250 -20.41 -6.55 -6.26
N VAL A 251 -19.58 -6.22 -7.23
CA VAL A 251 -18.34 -6.93 -7.53
C VAL A 251 -17.23 -6.18 -6.82
N LEU A 252 -16.61 -6.80 -5.84
CA LEU A 252 -15.52 -6.21 -5.07
C LEU A 252 -14.19 -6.53 -5.75
N VAL A 253 -13.40 -5.49 -6.05
CA VAL A 253 -12.11 -5.62 -6.74
C VAL A 253 -11.00 -5.12 -5.83
N PRO A 254 -10.55 -5.95 -4.85
CA PRO A 254 -9.45 -5.57 -3.98
C PRO A 254 -8.10 -5.68 -4.71
N MET A 255 -7.26 -4.64 -4.56
CA MET A 255 -5.93 -4.57 -5.11
C MET A 255 -4.89 -4.46 -4.00
N SER A 256 -3.81 -5.24 -4.07
CA SER A 256 -2.71 -5.17 -3.08
C SER A 256 -3.23 -5.18 -1.63
N MET A 257 -2.95 -4.16 -0.82
CA MET A 257 -3.46 -3.99 0.56
C MET A 257 -4.99 -4.00 0.66
N GLY A 258 -5.72 -3.66 -0.41
CA GLY A 258 -7.18 -3.76 -0.45
C GLY A 258 -7.70 -5.17 -0.15
N ALA A 259 -6.92 -6.21 -0.43
CA ALA A 259 -7.26 -7.58 -0.08
C ALA A 259 -7.24 -7.82 1.45
N SER A 260 -6.32 -7.18 2.18
CA SER A 260 -6.31 -7.24 3.65
C SER A 260 -7.56 -6.58 4.25
N ILE A 261 -7.99 -5.44 3.70
CA ILE A 261 -9.26 -4.80 4.11
C ILE A 261 -10.44 -5.72 3.78
N THR A 262 -10.45 -6.34 2.61
CA THR A 262 -11.50 -7.29 2.20
C THR A 262 -11.52 -8.54 3.10
N THR A 263 -10.36 -9.04 3.51
CA THR A 263 -10.26 -10.16 4.48
C THR A 263 -10.98 -9.84 5.78
N ALA A 264 -10.71 -8.67 6.35
CA ALA A 264 -11.38 -8.23 7.58
C ALA A 264 -12.87 -7.92 7.35
N TYR A 265 -13.23 -7.41 6.17
CA TYR A 265 -14.61 -7.09 5.80
C TYR A 265 -15.50 -8.34 5.72
N ILE A 266 -15.06 -9.40 5.04
CA ILE A 266 -15.84 -10.64 4.96
C ILE A 266 -15.86 -11.44 6.27
N ASP A 267 -14.94 -11.14 7.19
CA ASP A 267 -15.00 -11.68 8.54
C ASP A 267 -16.01 -10.94 9.42
N ALA A 268 -16.08 -9.63 9.32
CA ALA A 268 -17.02 -8.79 10.06
C ALA A 268 -18.47 -8.92 9.54
N TYR A 269 -18.63 -9.11 8.23
CA TYR A 269 -19.92 -9.26 7.53
C TYR A 269 -19.94 -10.56 6.74
N PRO A 270 -20.12 -11.72 7.42
CA PRO A 270 -19.80 -13.04 6.84
C PRO A 270 -20.85 -13.60 5.88
N THR A 271 -22.02 -12.97 5.74
CA THR A 271 -23.06 -13.42 4.83
C THR A 271 -23.24 -12.50 3.63
N LYS A 272 -23.66 -13.05 2.50
CA LYS A 272 -23.97 -12.26 1.30
C LYS A 272 -25.06 -11.21 1.55
N ALA A 273 -26.00 -11.50 2.45
CA ALA A 273 -27.07 -10.56 2.80
C ALA A 273 -26.54 -9.33 3.56
N GLU A 274 -25.44 -9.47 4.31
CA GLU A 274 -24.82 -8.38 5.07
C GLU A 274 -23.82 -7.59 4.20
N ASN A 275 -23.10 -8.26 3.30
CA ASN A 275 -22.00 -7.63 2.57
C ASN A 275 -22.32 -7.27 1.11
N HIS A 276 -23.46 -7.68 0.58
CA HIS A 276 -23.91 -7.47 -0.81
C HIS A 276 -22.94 -7.94 -1.89
N ILE A 277 -21.96 -8.79 -1.55
CA ILE A 277 -20.96 -9.25 -2.51
C ILE A 277 -21.54 -10.34 -3.40
N LYS A 278 -21.49 -10.13 -4.70
CA LYS A 278 -21.78 -11.16 -5.72
C LYS A 278 -20.51 -11.87 -6.19
N ARG A 279 -19.42 -11.09 -6.31
CA ARG A 279 -18.11 -11.60 -6.74
C ARG A 279 -16.99 -10.83 -6.09
N VAL A 280 -15.87 -11.50 -5.85
CA VAL A 280 -14.59 -10.88 -5.48
C VAL A 280 -13.56 -11.19 -6.56
N VAL A 281 -12.87 -10.16 -7.07
CA VAL A 281 -11.76 -10.30 -8.02
C VAL A 281 -10.52 -9.67 -7.42
N GLY A 282 -9.69 -10.48 -6.78
CA GLY A 282 -8.44 -10.02 -6.17
C GLY A 282 -7.37 -9.78 -7.23
N ILE A 283 -6.87 -8.55 -7.34
CA ILE A 283 -5.80 -8.19 -8.26
C ILE A 283 -4.50 -8.01 -7.45
N VAL A 284 -3.55 -8.91 -7.62
CA VAL A 284 -2.29 -8.97 -6.85
C VAL A 284 -2.52 -8.67 -5.36
N GLY A 285 -3.55 -9.31 -4.81
CA GLY A 285 -4.03 -9.03 -3.46
C GLY A 285 -3.08 -9.56 -2.39
N ALA A 286 -2.84 -8.77 -1.35
CA ALA A 286 -2.07 -9.18 -0.18
C ALA A 286 -2.98 -9.92 0.81
N TRP A 287 -3.49 -11.11 0.42
CA TRP A 287 -4.42 -11.91 1.23
C TRP A 287 -3.76 -12.46 2.49
N ASP A 288 -2.48 -12.81 2.40
CA ASP A 288 -1.63 -13.16 3.57
C ASP A 288 -0.57 -12.09 3.87
N GLY A 289 -0.60 -10.95 3.20
CA GLY A 289 0.38 -9.87 3.39
C GLY A 289 1.62 -10.06 2.53
N THR A 290 2.77 -9.57 3.03
CA THR A 290 4.07 -9.62 2.33
C THR A 290 5.23 -9.79 3.30
N GLU A 291 6.21 -10.60 2.91
CA GLU A 291 7.47 -10.77 3.64
C GLU A 291 8.26 -9.45 3.79
N VAL A 292 8.09 -8.51 2.87
CA VAL A 292 8.70 -7.17 2.94
C VAL A 292 8.36 -6.47 4.26
N ILE A 293 7.10 -6.51 4.66
CA ILE A 293 6.65 -5.90 5.93
C ILE A 293 7.14 -6.72 7.13
N ALA A 294 7.07 -8.04 7.06
CA ALA A 294 7.58 -8.90 8.13
C ALA A 294 9.06 -8.67 8.39
N ASP A 295 9.88 -8.66 7.34
CA ASP A 295 11.32 -8.42 7.44
C ASP A 295 11.64 -7.02 7.97
N MET A 296 10.85 -6.02 7.61
CA MET A 296 11.00 -4.68 8.16
C MET A 296 10.70 -4.65 9.67
N LEU A 297 9.60 -5.26 10.10
CA LEU A 297 9.22 -5.32 11.51
C LEU A 297 10.18 -6.17 12.34
N THR A 298 10.71 -7.26 11.78
CA THR A 298 11.67 -8.13 12.46
C THR A 298 13.12 -7.69 12.30
N GLN A 299 13.37 -6.59 11.57
CA GLN A 299 14.70 -6.04 11.29
C GLN A 299 15.63 -6.99 10.52
N SER A 300 15.07 -7.93 9.77
CA SER A 300 15.85 -8.94 9.02
C SER A 300 16.71 -8.32 7.90
N TYR A 301 16.46 -7.06 7.54
CA TYR A 301 17.27 -6.33 6.55
C TYR A 301 18.58 -5.77 7.08
N CYS A 302 18.73 -5.61 8.40
CA CYS A 302 19.79 -4.78 8.97
C CYS A 302 21.19 -5.16 8.51
N ASP A 303 21.48 -6.46 8.43
CA ASP A 303 22.80 -6.94 8.03
C ASP A 303 23.17 -6.67 6.57
N MET A 304 22.19 -6.41 5.71
CA MET A 304 22.36 -6.33 4.25
C MET A 304 22.09 -4.94 3.68
N SER A 305 21.36 -4.11 4.42
CA SER A 305 20.91 -2.79 3.97
C SER A 305 22.06 -1.88 3.52
N ALA A 306 23.18 -1.86 4.24
CA ALA A 306 24.32 -1.04 3.88
C ALA A 306 24.91 -1.40 2.51
N ASP A 307 24.95 -2.68 2.12
CA ASP A 307 25.45 -3.12 0.82
C ASP A 307 24.51 -2.72 -0.32
N LEU A 308 23.21 -2.81 -0.11
CA LEU A 308 22.21 -2.35 -1.06
C LEU A 308 22.33 -0.85 -1.33
N PHE A 309 22.49 -0.04 -0.27
CA PHE A 309 22.70 1.41 -0.40
C PHE A 309 24.00 1.74 -1.13
N TYR A 310 25.07 1.03 -0.82
CA TYR A 310 26.35 1.19 -1.53
C TYR A 310 26.26 0.80 -3.02
N ASN A 311 25.41 -0.15 -3.37
CA ASN A 311 25.28 -0.66 -4.72
C ASN A 311 24.34 0.16 -5.61
N GLY A 312 23.74 1.22 -5.10
CA GLY A 312 23.02 2.19 -5.92
C GLY A 312 21.50 2.16 -5.77
N LEU A 313 20.94 1.38 -4.83
CA LEU A 313 19.50 1.33 -4.58
C LEU A 313 18.84 2.71 -4.55
N ILE A 314 19.46 3.70 -3.89
CA ILE A 314 18.91 5.05 -3.84
C ILE A 314 19.00 5.77 -5.19
N ALA A 315 20.06 5.54 -5.97
CA ALA A 315 20.18 6.12 -7.29
C ALA A 315 19.03 5.66 -8.19
N ASP A 316 18.68 4.38 -8.10
CA ASP A 316 17.60 3.79 -8.89
C ASP A 316 16.22 4.34 -8.46
N LEU A 317 16.03 4.60 -7.17
CA LEU A 317 14.77 5.11 -6.61
C LEU A 317 14.56 6.62 -6.82
N VAL A 318 15.61 7.41 -6.72
CA VAL A 318 15.53 8.90 -6.79
C VAL A 318 15.60 9.39 -8.25
N GLY A 319 16.14 8.56 -9.14
CA GLY A 319 16.35 8.92 -10.54
C GLY A 319 17.50 9.91 -10.76
N GLU A 320 17.94 10.04 -12.02
CA GLU A 320 18.99 10.98 -12.40
C GLU A 320 18.48 12.43 -12.43
N PRO A 321 19.31 13.44 -12.10
CA PRO A 321 20.73 13.36 -11.68
C PRO A 321 20.96 13.22 -10.17
N TRP A 322 19.92 13.31 -9.37
CA TRP A 322 20.01 13.39 -7.91
C TRP A 322 20.45 12.07 -7.27
N GLY A 323 19.96 10.95 -7.79
CA GLY A 323 20.32 9.61 -7.31
C GLY A 323 21.83 9.37 -7.38
N TYR A 324 22.49 9.85 -8.45
CA TYR A 324 23.94 9.73 -8.60
C TYR A 324 24.71 10.52 -7.52
N LEU A 325 24.29 11.77 -7.23
CA LEU A 325 24.91 12.60 -6.19
C LEU A 325 24.71 12.00 -4.81
N VAL A 326 23.53 11.45 -4.55
CA VAL A 326 23.19 10.73 -3.32
C VAL A 326 24.10 9.53 -3.13
N ASN A 327 24.29 8.72 -4.14
CA ASN A 327 25.14 7.53 -4.08
C ASN A 327 26.61 7.87 -3.81
N ILE A 328 27.14 8.94 -4.44
CA ILE A 328 28.49 9.44 -4.14
C ILE A 328 28.62 9.83 -2.66
N ALA A 329 27.62 10.55 -2.11
CA ALA A 329 27.66 10.99 -0.73
C ALA A 329 27.58 9.82 0.26
N LEU A 330 26.74 8.83 0.00
CA LEU A 330 26.65 7.60 0.80
C LEU A 330 27.96 6.80 0.77
N ARG A 331 28.60 6.69 -0.39
CA ARG A 331 29.88 6.02 -0.53
C ARG A 331 31.04 6.73 0.17
N ALA A 332 30.87 8.02 0.50
CA ALA A 332 31.85 8.75 1.30
C ALA A 332 31.78 8.43 2.80
N LEU A 333 30.70 7.80 3.27
CA LEU A 333 30.55 7.39 4.67
C LEU A 333 31.28 6.06 4.91
N PRO A 334 31.93 5.86 6.07
CA PRO A 334 32.40 4.54 6.47
C PRO A 334 31.24 3.54 6.53
N LYS A 335 31.41 2.36 5.94
CA LYS A 335 30.35 1.35 5.80
C LYS A 335 29.66 1.03 7.15
N GLN A 336 30.45 0.94 8.25
CA GLN A 336 29.89 0.68 9.58
C GLN A 336 29.00 1.82 10.07
N VAL A 337 29.38 3.10 9.84
CA VAL A 337 28.57 4.26 10.21
C VAL A 337 27.25 4.26 9.43
N LEU A 338 27.30 3.95 8.15
CA LEU A 338 26.11 3.84 7.33
C LEU A 338 25.20 2.69 7.81
N ARG A 339 25.77 1.54 8.13
CA ARG A 339 25.02 0.39 8.67
C ARG A 339 24.30 0.78 9.96
N ASP A 340 25.05 1.30 10.96
CA ASP A 340 24.48 1.70 12.25
C ASP A 340 23.35 2.74 12.08
N PHE A 341 23.51 3.67 11.13
CA PHE A 341 22.49 4.68 10.83
C PHE A 341 21.24 4.04 10.22
N ILE A 342 21.38 3.13 9.25
CA ILE A 342 20.27 2.43 8.61
C ILE A 342 19.52 1.58 9.64
N ASP A 343 20.24 0.85 10.49
CA ASP A 343 19.65 0.03 11.56
C ASP A 343 18.79 0.88 12.50
N MET A 344 19.28 2.06 12.88
CA MET A 344 18.52 3.00 13.71
C MET A 344 17.30 3.56 12.97
N ALA A 345 17.43 3.85 11.66
CA ALA A 345 16.32 4.36 10.86
C ALA A 345 15.22 3.30 10.70
N LEU A 346 15.57 2.05 10.40
CA LEU A 346 14.63 0.93 10.30
C LEU A 346 13.94 0.65 11.64
N LYS A 347 14.70 0.68 12.73
CA LYS A 347 14.13 0.53 14.08
C LYS A 347 13.18 1.67 14.42
N GLY A 348 13.53 2.89 14.05
CA GLY A 348 12.64 4.05 14.21
C GLY A 348 11.34 3.90 13.42
N LEU A 349 11.41 3.48 12.15
CA LEU A 349 10.24 3.19 11.32
C LEU A 349 9.37 2.10 11.94
N ALA A 350 9.98 0.98 12.36
CA ALA A 350 9.25 -0.11 13.01
C ALA A 350 8.53 0.36 14.28
N THR A 351 9.17 1.22 15.10
CA THR A 351 8.60 1.70 16.36
C THR A 351 7.59 2.82 16.17
N GLU A 352 7.95 3.86 15.39
CA GLU A 352 7.20 5.13 15.35
C GLU A 352 6.12 5.15 14.26
N VAL A 353 6.25 4.30 13.24
CA VAL A 353 5.30 4.26 12.12
C VAL A 353 4.55 2.93 12.12
N PHE A 354 5.22 1.82 11.87
CA PHE A 354 4.56 0.52 11.74
C PHE A 354 3.95 0.02 13.06
N GLY A 355 4.68 0.21 14.18
CA GLY A 355 4.19 -0.18 15.52
C GLY A 355 3.01 0.65 16.04
N THR A 356 2.70 1.76 15.37
CA THR A 356 1.55 2.63 15.67
C THR A 356 0.45 2.55 14.60
N THR A 357 0.70 1.81 13.51
CA THR A 357 -0.21 1.70 12.36
C THR A 357 -0.61 0.24 12.15
N PRO A 358 -1.70 -0.23 12.78
CA PRO A 358 -2.09 -1.64 12.72
C PRO A 358 -2.31 -2.14 11.29
N SER A 359 -2.91 -1.34 10.42
CA SER A 359 -3.15 -1.73 9.03
C SER A 359 -1.87 -2.08 8.26
N LEU A 360 -0.74 -1.41 8.54
CA LEU A 360 0.55 -1.75 7.96
C LEU A 360 1.15 -3.00 8.60
N SER A 361 1.09 -3.12 9.94
CA SER A 361 1.56 -4.31 10.65
C SER A 361 0.78 -5.57 10.24
N ASN A 362 -0.49 -5.44 9.91
CA ASN A 362 -1.37 -6.50 9.41
C ASN A 362 -0.92 -7.07 8.04
N MET A 363 -0.05 -6.35 7.34
CA MET A 363 0.53 -6.80 6.07
C MET A 363 1.66 -7.84 6.23
N ALA A 364 2.09 -8.19 7.44
CA ALA A 364 3.02 -9.31 7.63
C ALA A 364 2.27 -10.65 7.44
N PRO A 365 2.91 -11.70 6.85
CA PRO A 365 2.28 -13.00 6.66
C PRO A 365 1.87 -13.66 7.99
N MET A 366 0.84 -14.50 7.96
CA MET A 366 0.36 -15.24 9.13
C MET A 366 1.48 -16.03 9.80
N ALA A 367 2.33 -16.66 9.02
CA ALA A 367 3.45 -17.46 9.52
C ALA A 367 4.48 -16.64 10.33
N ARG A 368 4.53 -15.32 10.14
CA ARG A 368 5.47 -14.38 10.79
C ARG A 368 4.86 -13.66 12.01
N TYR A 369 3.57 -13.88 12.29
CA TYR A 369 2.83 -13.15 13.34
C TYR A 369 3.55 -13.20 14.70
N GLU A 370 3.88 -14.39 15.20
CA GLU A 370 4.53 -14.57 16.50
C GLU A 370 5.90 -13.87 16.56
N GLU A 371 6.66 -13.92 15.46
CA GLU A 371 7.95 -13.26 15.35
C GLU A 371 7.81 -11.74 15.40
N VAL A 372 6.86 -11.19 14.63
CA VAL A 372 6.55 -9.75 14.62
C VAL A 372 6.12 -9.27 16.01
N MET A 373 5.23 -10.00 16.66
CA MET A 373 4.74 -9.64 18.01
C MET A 373 5.83 -9.73 19.07
N ALA A 374 6.79 -10.65 18.92
CA ALA A 374 7.92 -10.79 19.82
C ALA A 374 8.94 -9.66 19.74
N THR A 375 8.95 -8.85 18.67
CA THR A 375 9.86 -7.69 18.54
C THR A 375 9.63 -6.60 19.57
N GLY A 376 8.39 -6.48 20.09
CA GLY A 376 7.98 -5.45 21.03
C GLY A 376 7.84 -4.06 20.42
N PHE A 377 7.84 -3.89 19.10
CA PHE A 377 7.63 -2.60 18.45
C PHE A 377 6.19 -2.09 18.60
N ILE A 378 5.22 -2.99 18.67
CA ILE A 378 3.83 -2.63 18.95
C ILE A 378 3.67 -2.48 20.46
N THR A 379 3.71 -1.25 20.95
CA THR A 379 3.71 -0.93 22.39
C THR A 379 2.34 -0.56 22.95
N SER A 380 1.43 -0.04 22.10
CA SER A 380 0.06 0.31 22.49
C SER A 380 -0.81 -0.94 22.58
N ASP A 381 -1.55 -1.10 23.70
CA ASP A 381 -2.50 -2.22 23.86
C ASP A 381 -3.66 -2.12 22.86
N VAL A 382 -4.06 -0.90 22.47
CA VAL A 382 -5.11 -0.67 21.47
C VAL A 382 -4.64 -1.14 20.09
N VAL A 383 -3.45 -0.72 19.67
CA VAL A 383 -2.86 -1.15 18.37
C VAL A 383 -2.64 -2.65 18.37
N ARG A 384 -2.15 -3.22 19.49
CA ARG A 384 -1.96 -4.68 19.63
C ARG A 384 -3.28 -5.42 19.42
N LYS A 385 -4.34 -4.95 20.06
CA LYS A 385 -5.67 -5.55 19.89
C LYS A 385 -6.16 -5.51 18.46
N GLU A 386 -5.98 -4.39 17.74
CA GLU A 386 -6.32 -4.27 16.32
C GLU A 386 -5.56 -5.28 15.45
N VAL A 387 -4.26 -5.46 15.74
CA VAL A 387 -3.43 -6.45 15.04
C VAL A 387 -3.90 -7.87 15.36
N ASP A 388 -4.12 -8.20 16.63
CA ASP A 388 -4.58 -9.53 17.06
C ASP A 388 -5.95 -9.88 16.45
N ASP A 389 -6.90 -8.94 16.45
CA ASP A 389 -8.23 -9.09 15.85
C ASP A 389 -8.13 -9.34 14.34
N PHE A 390 -7.25 -8.63 13.65
CA PHE A 390 -7.04 -8.84 12.21
C PHE A 390 -6.44 -10.21 11.92
N TYR A 391 -5.43 -10.65 12.68
CA TYR A 391 -4.84 -11.99 12.48
C TYR A 391 -5.84 -13.10 12.80
N ALA A 392 -6.74 -12.87 13.77
CA ALA A 392 -7.87 -13.77 14.01
C ALA A 392 -8.82 -13.82 12.80
N ALA A 393 -9.14 -12.69 12.17
CA ALA A 393 -9.92 -12.64 10.92
C ALA A 393 -9.20 -13.35 9.77
N LYS A 394 -7.90 -13.07 9.57
CA LYS A 394 -7.05 -13.71 8.56
C LYS A 394 -7.03 -15.24 8.74
N SER A 395 -6.99 -15.74 9.96
CA SER A 395 -7.03 -17.19 10.23
C SER A 395 -8.34 -17.85 9.79
N ARG A 396 -9.45 -17.08 9.70
CA ARG A 396 -10.76 -17.55 9.25
C ARG A 396 -11.02 -17.30 7.77
N LEU A 397 -10.10 -16.66 7.04
CA LEU A 397 -10.27 -16.28 5.63
C LEU A 397 -10.80 -17.42 4.77
N HIS A 398 -10.17 -18.60 4.83
CA HIS A 398 -10.59 -19.75 4.04
C HIS A 398 -12.00 -20.22 4.36
N GLN A 399 -12.37 -20.22 5.65
CA GLN A 399 -13.70 -20.58 6.06
C GLN A 399 -14.74 -19.55 5.60
N ASN A 400 -14.42 -18.27 5.70
CA ASN A 400 -15.30 -17.18 5.28
C ASN A 400 -15.53 -17.21 3.77
N ILE A 401 -14.49 -17.45 2.96
CA ILE A 401 -14.62 -17.63 1.52
C ILE A 401 -15.49 -18.85 1.21
N ALA A 402 -15.26 -20.00 1.85
CA ALA A 402 -16.05 -21.20 1.61
C ALA A 402 -17.53 -20.99 1.97
N ASN A 403 -17.83 -20.27 3.05
CA ASN A 403 -19.21 -19.94 3.44
C ASN A 403 -19.89 -19.05 2.38
N LEU A 404 -19.19 -18.00 1.92
CA LEU A 404 -19.72 -17.10 0.88
C LEU A 404 -19.91 -17.82 -0.47
N GLN A 405 -19.00 -18.75 -0.84
CA GLN A 405 -19.16 -19.59 -2.03
C GLN A 405 -20.41 -20.47 -1.93
N ALA A 406 -20.73 -21.02 -0.75
CA ALA A 406 -21.96 -21.77 -0.52
C ALA A 406 -23.22 -20.90 -0.70
N GLU A 407 -23.12 -19.58 -0.52
CA GLU A 407 -24.17 -18.58 -0.80
C GLU A 407 -24.16 -18.08 -2.26
N GLY A 408 -23.28 -18.62 -3.10
CA GLY A 408 -23.18 -18.29 -4.53
C GLY A 408 -22.32 -17.07 -4.84
N VAL A 409 -21.45 -16.63 -3.91
CA VAL A 409 -20.41 -15.63 -4.18
C VAL A 409 -19.25 -16.31 -4.91
N THR A 410 -18.75 -15.71 -5.97
CA THR A 410 -17.59 -16.24 -6.71
C THR A 410 -16.31 -15.47 -6.35
N PHE A 411 -15.19 -16.16 -6.35
CA PHE A 411 -13.87 -15.59 -6.08
C PHE A 411 -12.94 -15.87 -7.26
N SER A 412 -12.18 -14.85 -7.66
CA SER A 412 -11.14 -14.96 -8.69
C SER A 412 -9.87 -14.28 -8.18
N PHE A 413 -8.71 -14.87 -8.45
CA PHE A 413 -7.42 -14.36 -7.99
C PHE A 413 -6.50 -14.15 -9.18
N ILE A 414 -6.08 -12.90 -9.38
CA ILE A 414 -5.10 -12.52 -10.39
C ILE A 414 -3.76 -12.39 -9.68
N ALA A 415 -2.89 -13.38 -9.93
CA ALA A 415 -1.59 -13.47 -9.28
C ALA A 415 -0.50 -12.72 -10.05
N GLY A 416 0.35 -12.01 -9.33
CA GLY A 416 1.60 -11.51 -9.86
C GLY A 416 2.73 -12.50 -9.56
N TYR A 417 3.53 -12.87 -10.56
CA TYR A 417 4.62 -13.82 -10.41
C TYR A 417 5.74 -13.59 -11.44
N GLY A 418 6.83 -14.34 -11.31
CA GLY A 418 7.95 -14.28 -12.25
C GLY A 418 8.99 -13.21 -11.90
N LEU A 419 8.94 -12.66 -10.69
CA LEU A 419 9.90 -11.70 -10.16
C LEU A 419 10.37 -12.12 -8.76
N THR A 420 11.47 -11.52 -8.30
CA THR A 420 11.95 -11.66 -6.92
C THR A 420 11.67 -10.38 -6.16
N PHE A 421 11.75 -10.41 -4.84
CA PHE A 421 11.78 -9.16 -4.07
C PHE A 421 13.05 -8.39 -4.41
N GLY A 422 12.91 -7.28 -5.12
CA GLY A 422 14.03 -6.60 -5.76
C GLY A 422 15.18 -6.24 -4.82
N ALA A 423 14.93 -5.56 -3.72
CA ALA A 423 15.97 -5.08 -2.81
C ALA A 423 15.98 -5.77 -1.44
N CYS A 424 14.92 -6.50 -1.10
CA CYS A 424 14.66 -6.96 0.27
C CYS A 424 15.23 -8.35 0.58
N THR A 425 15.45 -9.20 -0.41
CA THR A 425 16.09 -10.51 -0.26
C THR A 425 17.29 -10.60 -1.18
N PRO A 426 18.45 -10.07 -0.81
CA PRO A 426 19.64 -10.31 -1.59
C PRO A 426 19.98 -11.79 -1.52
N ASP A 427 19.98 -12.41 -2.68
CA ASP A 427 20.47 -13.76 -2.91
C ASP A 427 22.00 -13.83 -2.77
N TYR A 428 22.54 -13.45 -1.60
CA TYR A 428 23.96 -13.52 -1.35
C TYR A 428 24.30 -14.74 -0.53
N SER A 429 25.03 -15.67 -1.12
CA SER A 429 25.67 -16.74 -0.38
C SER A 429 27.00 -16.29 0.21
N LEU A 430 27.54 -17.14 1.11
CA LEU A 430 28.83 -17.07 1.79
C LEU A 430 29.86 -16.19 1.03
N PHE A 431 30.35 -15.13 1.69
CA PHE A 431 31.41 -14.21 1.21
C PHE A 431 31.01 -13.12 0.19
N GLY A 432 29.73 -12.94 -0.13
CA GLY A 432 29.30 -11.85 -1.04
C GLY A 432 29.72 -12.00 -2.52
N PHE A 433 30.27 -13.16 -2.90
CA PHE A 433 30.77 -13.43 -4.24
C PHE A 433 29.89 -14.37 -5.07
N MET A 434 29.00 -15.10 -4.44
CA MET A 434 28.08 -16.01 -5.13
C MET A 434 26.65 -15.62 -4.79
N LYS A 435 25.83 -15.35 -5.79
CA LYS A 435 24.38 -15.22 -5.60
C LYS A 435 23.84 -16.60 -5.23
N SER A 436 23.08 -16.70 -4.15
CA SER A 436 22.24 -17.87 -3.92
C SER A 436 21.15 -17.90 -4.98
N ALA A 437 20.61 -19.07 -5.30
CA ALA A 437 19.42 -19.15 -6.12
C ALA A 437 18.25 -18.43 -5.40
N PRO A 438 17.43 -17.67 -6.12
CA PRO A 438 16.23 -17.08 -5.53
C PRO A 438 15.38 -18.16 -4.87
N THR A 439 14.84 -17.85 -3.69
CA THR A 439 13.91 -18.75 -2.98
C THR A 439 12.47 -18.28 -3.09
N THR A 440 12.25 -17.09 -3.67
CA THR A 440 10.95 -16.43 -3.80
C THR A 440 10.47 -16.42 -5.24
N ASN A 441 9.16 -16.31 -5.39
CA ASN A 441 8.48 -16.00 -6.64
C ASN A 441 7.34 -15.02 -6.28
N SER A 442 7.30 -13.87 -6.90
CA SER A 442 6.45 -12.75 -6.48
C SER A 442 6.17 -11.80 -7.64
N ASP A 443 5.46 -10.71 -7.36
CA ASP A 443 5.31 -9.52 -8.22
C ASP A 443 6.33 -8.40 -7.90
N GLU A 444 7.44 -8.70 -7.23
CA GLU A 444 8.46 -7.87 -6.59
C GLU A 444 8.15 -7.45 -5.15
N ILE A 445 6.91 -7.62 -4.66
CA ILE A 445 6.47 -7.10 -3.36
C ILE A 445 5.65 -8.11 -2.58
N ILE A 446 4.72 -8.77 -3.27
CA ILE A 446 3.80 -9.72 -2.65
C ILE A 446 4.12 -11.11 -3.20
N ASN A 447 4.30 -12.06 -2.29
CA ASN A 447 4.54 -13.45 -2.65
C ASN A 447 3.34 -14.05 -3.36
N ILE A 448 3.62 -15.03 -4.21
CA ILE A 448 2.59 -15.75 -4.98
C ILE A 448 1.56 -16.44 -4.08
N ASP A 449 1.98 -17.03 -2.97
CA ASP A 449 1.11 -17.68 -1.99
C ASP A 449 0.16 -16.72 -1.28
N SER A 450 0.50 -15.42 -1.26
CA SER A 450 -0.40 -14.36 -0.80
C SER A 450 -1.32 -13.85 -1.92
N THR A 451 -0.82 -13.69 -3.16
CA THR A 451 -1.66 -13.20 -4.27
C THR A 451 -2.61 -14.26 -4.82
N ALA A 452 -2.25 -15.55 -4.72
CA ALA A 452 -3.07 -16.70 -5.08
C ALA A 452 -2.98 -17.78 -3.99
N PRO A 453 -3.80 -17.68 -2.94
CA PRO A 453 -3.69 -18.52 -1.74
C PRO A 453 -3.66 -20.02 -2.04
N GLY A 454 -2.68 -20.72 -1.47
CA GLY A 454 -2.49 -22.16 -1.62
C GLY A 454 -1.76 -22.61 -2.88
N THR A 455 -1.45 -21.68 -3.81
CA THR A 455 -0.73 -22.02 -5.04
C THR A 455 0.70 -22.46 -4.73
N SER A 456 1.06 -23.67 -5.12
CA SER A 456 2.44 -24.17 -5.05
C SER A 456 3.30 -23.50 -6.12
N PHE A 457 4.51 -23.15 -5.77
CA PHE A 457 5.44 -22.49 -6.68
C PHE A 457 6.86 -22.99 -6.50
N VAL A 458 7.68 -22.76 -7.51
CA VAL A 458 9.13 -22.92 -7.45
C VAL A 458 9.81 -21.55 -7.56
N PRO A 459 11.05 -21.41 -7.03
CA PRO A 459 11.77 -20.15 -7.06
C PRO A 459 11.86 -19.52 -8.44
N PHE A 460 11.91 -18.19 -8.49
CA PHE A 460 12.11 -17.43 -9.73
C PHE A 460 13.27 -18.00 -10.57
N GLY A 461 13.01 -18.13 -11.87
CA GLY A 461 13.97 -18.68 -12.83
C GLY A 461 14.12 -20.20 -12.81
N THR A 462 13.32 -20.92 -12.03
CA THR A 462 13.22 -22.37 -12.04
C THR A 462 11.85 -22.83 -12.53
N LYS A 463 11.71 -24.14 -12.79
CA LYS A 463 10.45 -24.75 -13.25
C LYS A 463 10.20 -26.04 -12.49
N PHE A 464 8.96 -26.42 -12.37
CA PHE A 464 8.64 -27.77 -11.89
C PHE A 464 9.24 -28.82 -12.83
N GLU A 465 10.00 -29.76 -12.26
CA GLU A 465 10.59 -30.87 -12.99
C GLU A 465 9.54 -31.95 -13.30
N ASP A 466 8.66 -32.23 -12.34
CA ASP A 466 7.54 -33.13 -12.49
C ASP A 466 6.30 -32.32 -12.89
N THR A 467 5.78 -32.59 -14.09
CA THR A 467 4.63 -31.91 -14.67
C THR A 467 3.37 -32.77 -14.70
N GLU A 468 3.47 -34.05 -14.29
CA GLU A 468 2.35 -34.99 -14.33
C GLU A 468 1.30 -34.62 -13.27
N GLY A 469 0.07 -34.41 -13.71
CA GLY A 469 -1.06 -34.05 -12.84
C GLY A 469 -1.07 -32.60 -12.35
N ARG A 470 -0.21 -31.72 -12.90
CA ARG A 470 -0.13 -30.29 -12.57
C ARG A 470 -0.76 -29.44 -13.65
N GLU A 471 -1.34 -28.32 -13.25
CA GLU A 471 -1.77 -27.23 -14.14
C GLU A 471 -0.78 -26.09 -14.01
N LEU A 472 0.24 -26.10 -14.86
CA LEU A 472 1.35 -25.15 -14.74
C LEU A 472 1.08 -23.80 -15.42
N SER A 473 1.60 -22.73 -14.82
CA SER A 473 1.70 -21.43 -15.47
C SER A 473 2.54 -21.49 -16.77
N PRO A 474 2.40 -20.52 -17.69
CA PRO A 474 3.13 -20.51 -18.96
C PRO A 474 4.66 -20.65 -18.83
N ASP A 475 5.25 -20.14 -17.75
CA ASP A 475 6.67 -20.26 -17.46
C ASP A 475 7.04 -21.54 -16.70
N GLY A 476 6.05 -22.31 -16.26
CA GLY A 476 6.21 -23.55 -15.50
C GLY A 476 6.62 -23.38 -14.05
N SER A 477 6.51 -22.18 -13.50
CA SER A 477 6.93 -21.88 -12.12
C SER A 477 5.81 -22.01 -11.08
N LEU A 478 4.54 -22.01 -11.49
CA LEU A 478 3.37 -22.14 -10.61
C LEU A 478 2.56 -23.39 -10.96
N ASP A 479 2.01 -24.04 -9.95
CA ASP A 479 1.01 -25.10 -10.08
C ASP A 479 -0.37 -24.57 -9.67
N ILE A 480 -1.14 -24.13 -10.65
CA ILE A 480 -2.47 -23.55 -10.46
C ILE A 480 -3.45 -24.60 -9.90
N SER A 481 -3.21 -25.89 -10.14
CA SER A 481 -4.05 -26.98 -9.61
C SER A 481 -4.10 -27.01 -8.08
N THR A 482 -3.12 -26.42 -7.41
CA THR A 482 -3.03 -26.34 -5.95
C THR A 482 -3.68 -25.07 -5.36
N CYS A 483 -4.06 -24.09 -6.19
CA CYS A 483 -4.77 -22.92 -5.71
C CYS A 483 -6.06 -23.35 -4.98
N LEU A 484 -6.26 -22.85 -3.78
CA LEU A 484 -7.38 -23.24 -2.92
C LEU A 484 -8.74 -22.91 -3.52
N TYR A 485 -8.80 -21.98 -4.47
CA TYR A 485 -10.04 -21.45 -5.04
C TYR A 485 -10.11 -21.59 -6.56
N LYS A 486 -9.33 -22.50 -7.16
CA LYS A 486 -9.21 -22.64 -8.62
C LYS A 486 -10.55 -22.91 -9.33
N ASP A 487 -11.48 -23.60 -8.66
CA ASP A 487 -12.79 -23.94 -9.22
C ASP A 487 -13.82 -22.79 -9.08
N SER A 488 -13.40 -21.66 -8.54
CA SER A 488 -14.21 -20.45 -8.38
C SER A 488 -13.95 -19.40 -9.45
N THR A 489 -12.94 -19.64 -10.28
CA THR A 489 -12.46 -18.69 -11.31
C THR A 489 -13.21 -18.87 -12.63
#